data_6637f3587f7ad2a9745186efbd651e1c
#
_entry.id   6637f3587f7ad2a9745186efbd651e1c
#
_cell.length_a   1.000
_cell.length_b   1.000
_cell.length_c   1.000
_cell.angle_alpha   90.00
_cell.angle_beta   90.00
_cell.angle_gamma   90.00
#
_symmetry.space_group_name_H-M   'P 1'
#
loop_
_entity.id
_entity.type
_entity.pdbx_description
1 polymer ?
#
loop_
_entity_poly.entity_id
_entity_poly.type
_entity_poly.pdbx_seq_one_letter_code
_entity_poly.pdbx_strand_id
1 'polypeptide(L)'
;MKSLFKDVEEKCRKANFMEAIIEKAHYAPEDRELLWSVLEKILACMAEEAAVSDRDVQAAEVRSAEGKTDVQAAEVKNTEGKANATCELGREVVMTLGKGVDDLQEQFLADGLLTEAYMVEVLGSEILLLAYVAYNAWVKERTESAVRRYHYLGTGESFSVKTVTGQGDFEGQSIQIPLGIETIPGMLERSGLPVTCTEGYCMVPKKSVAFYAELTKDKTVVCEGICMGCSRTDCPNRMSVGDHQQGNRALDRPLTYGYARILGLFS
;
A
#
# COMPACT_ATOMS: atom_id res chain seq x y z
N MET A 1 5.46 14.88 -2.00
CA MET A 1 5.18 13.47 -2.32
C MET A 1 4.85 13.19 -3.78
N LYS A 2 4.70 14.20 -4.63
CA LYS A 2 4.61 14.02 -6.11
C LYS A 2 5.81 13.25 -6.73
N SER A 3 6.96 13.15 -6.04
CA SER A 3 8.13 12.42 -6.54
C SER A 3 7.91 10.91 -6.62
N LEU A 4 7.15 10.28 -5.69
CA LEU A 4 6.90 8.84 -5.69
C LEU A 4 6.20 8.40 -6.97
N PHE A 5 5.10 9.07 -7.34
CA PHE A 5 4.37 8.71 -8.55
C PHE A 5 5.11 9.08 -9.85
N LYS A 6 6.03 10.04 -9.83
CA LYS A 6 6.94 10.25 -10.97
C LYS A 6 7.88 9.06 -11.17
N ASP A 7 8.41 8.49 -10.10
CA ASP A 7 9.25 7.29 -10.17
C ASP A 7 8.45 6.09 -10.65
N VAL A 8 7.18 5.97 -10.22
CA VAL A 8 6.25 4.92 -10.71
C VAL A 8 6.00 5.10 -12.20
N GLU A 9 5.67 6.30 -12.66
CA GLU A 9 5.45 6.62 -14.06
C GLU A 9 6.66 6.27 -14.93
N GLU A 10 7.87 6.68 -14.51
CA GLU A 10 9.12 6.36 -15.23
C GLU A 10 9.32 4.85 -15.37
N LYS A 11 9.00 4.09 -14.31
CA LYS A 11 9.11 2.64 -14.33
C LYS A 11 8.06 1.98 -15.22
N CYS A 12 6.83 2.50 -15.24
CA CYS A 12 5.77 2.00 -16.13
C CYS A 12 6.10 2.18 -17.61
N ARG A 13 6.87 3.20 -17.97
CA ARG A 13 7.30 3.46 -19.36
C ARG A 13 8.45 2.55 -19.84
N LYS A 14 8.98 1.69 -18.98
CA LYS A 14 10.03 0.75 -19.37
C LYS A 14 9.44 -0.47 -20.09
N ALA A 15 10.10 -0.91 -21.15
CA ALA A 15 9.64 -2.06 -21.96
C ALA A 15 9.40 -3.33 -21.11
N ASN A 16 10.27 -3.60 -20.13
CA ASN A 16 10.15 -4.77 -19.28
C ASN A 16 8.91 -4.75 -18.36
N PHE A 17 8.36 -3.57 -18.03
CA PHE A 17 7.08 -3.49 -17.31
C PHE A 17 5.95 -4.05 -18.20
N MET A 18 5.89 -3.60 -19.46
CA MET A 18 4.87 -4.07 -20.40
C MET A 18 5.01 -5.56 -20.72
N GLU A 19 6.24 -6.05 -20.92
CA GLU A 19 6.48 -7.49 -21.13
C GLU A 19 5.95 -8.33 -19.96
N ALA A 20 6.20 -7.88 -18.73
CA ALA A 20 5.72 -8.56 -17.53
C ALA A 20 4.18 -8.56 -17.44
N ILE A 21 3.51 -7.49 -17.88
CA ILE A 21 2.04 -7.42 -17.95
C ILE A 21 1.51 -8.42 -18.97
N ILE A 22 2.08 -8.42 -20.19
CA ILE A 22 1.67 -9.33 -21.26
C ILE A 22 1.79 -10.78 -20.82
N GLU A 23 2.92 -11.16 -20.27
CA GLU A 23 3.16 -12.52 -19.77
C GLU A 23 2.18 -12.91 -18.65
N LYS A 24 2.03 -12.04 -17.65
CA LYS A 24 1.23 -12.32 -16.46
C LYS A 24 -0.27 -12.38 -16.74
N ALA A 25 -0.78 -11.44 -17.52
CA ALA A 25 -2.21 -11.35 -17.84
C ALA A 25 -2.58 -12.15 -19.09
N HIS A 26 -1.61 -12.87 -19.68
CA HIS A 26 -1.79 -13.71 -20.87
C HIS A 26 -2.36 -12.94 -22.09
N TYR A 27 -1.95 -11.68 -22.24
CA TYR A 27 -2.30 -10.92 -23.44
C TYR A 27 -1.58 -11.47 -24.66
N ALA A 28 -2.23 -11.37 -25.82
CA ALA A 28 -1.60 -11.71 -27.08
C ALA A 28 -0.53 -10.67 -27.46
N PRO A 29 0.55 -11.07 -28.16
CA PRO A 29 1.60 -10.13 -28.59
C PRO A 29 1.07 -8.95 -29.42
N GLU A 30 0.00 -9.15 -30.18
CA GLU A 30 -0.70 -8.14 -30.98
C GLU A 30 -1.41 -7.08 -30.12
N ASP A 31 -1.75 -7.37 -28.87
CA ASP A 31 -2.39 -6.42 -27.96
C ASP A 31 -1.41 -5.36 -27.43
N ARG A 32 -0.12 -5.51 -27.67
CA ARG A 32 0.95 -4.65 -27.14
C ARG A 32 0.73 -3.16 -27.40
N GLU A 33 0.40 -2.80 -28.62
CA GLU A 33 0.20 -1.39 -29.01
C GLU A 33 -1.02 -0.79 -28.30
N LEU A 34 -2.09 -1.60 -28.17
CA LEU A 34 -3.29 -1.19 -27.44
C LEU A 34 -3.00 -1.02 -25.96
N LEU A 35 -2.26 -1.95 -25.33
CA LEU A 35 -1.83 -1.86 -23.94
C LEU A 35 -1.01 -0.59 -23.68
N TRP A 36 -0.07 -0.25 -24.59
CA TRP A 36 0.68 1.00 -24.48
C TRP A 36 -0.24 2.23 -24.59
N SER A 37 -1.19 2.23 -25.50
CA SER A 37 -2.16 3.32 -25.66
C SER A 37 -3.00 3.51 -24.41
N VAL A 38 -3.47 2.42 -23.78
CA VAL A 38 -4.25 2.48 -22.54
C VAL A 38 -3.36 2.93 -21.37
N LEU A 39 -2.12 2.42 -21.28
CA LEU A 39 -1.18 2.83 -20.24
C LEU A 39 -0.92 4.35 -20.27
N GLU A 40 -0.66 4.92 -21.46
CA GLU A 40 -0.42 6.36 -21.58
C GLU A 40 -1.62 7.20 -21.13
N LYS A 41 -2.85 6.75 -21.37
CA LYS A 41 -4.07 7.40 -20.89
C LYS A 41 -4.16 7.32 -19.35
N ILE A 42 -3.85 6.17 -18.77
CA ILE A 42 -3.80 6.01 -17.28
C ILE A 42 -2.77 6.96 -16.70
N LEU A 43 -1.55 6.99 -17.26
CA LEU A 43 -0.47 7.85 -16.75
C LEU A 43 -0.83 9.34 -16.88
N ALA A 44 -1.55 9.73 -17.92
CA ALA A 44 -2.05 11.11 -18.06
C ALA A 44 -3.05 11.47 -16.94
N CYS A 45 -3.99 10.57 -16.61
CA CYS A 45 -4.91 10.76 -15.47
C CYS A 45 -4.14 10.85 -14.14
N MET A 46 -3.16 9.97 -13.94
CA MET A 46 -2.36 9.94 -12.73
C MET A 46 -1.51 11.20 -12.51
N ALA A 47 -1.02 11.83 -13.58
CA ALA A 47 -0.14 13.00 -13.48
C ALA A 47 -0.77 14.16 -12.70
N GLU A 48 -2.09 14.27 -12.73
CA GLU A 48 -2.85 15.31 -12.03
C GLU A 48 -3.34 14.87 -10.65
N GLU A 49 -3.78 13.63 -10.51
CA GLU A 49 -4.58 13.15 -9.38
C GLU A 49 -3.88 12.13 -8.48
N ALA A 50 -2.86 11.41 -8.97
CA ALA A 50 -2.19 10.40 -8.15
C ALA A 50 -1.51 11.04 -6.94
N ALA A 51 -1.80 10.49 -5.76
CA ALA A 51 -1.34 11.05 -4.51
C ALA A 51 -1.05 9.99 -3.44
N VAL A 52 -0.16 10.34 -2.53
CA VAL A 52 0.13 9.55 -1.33
C VAL A 52 0.12 10.44 -0.11
N SER A 53 -0.53 9.98 0.95
CA SER A 53 -0.43 10.48 2.31
C SER A 53 0.35 9.48 3.14
N ASP A 54 1.34 9.96 3.88
CA ASP A 54 2.23 9.16 4.72
C ASP A 54 2.43 9.93 6.03
N ARG A 55 1.88 9.40 7.12
CA ARG A 55 1.82 10.03 8.43
C ARG A 55 2.36 9.11 9.50
N ASP A 56 2.98 9.70 10.52
CA ASP A 56 3.28 8.96 11.75
C ASP A 56 1.99 8.58 12.46
N VAL A 57 1.93 7.34 12.95
CA VAL A 57 0.82 6.90 13.79
C VAL A 57 0.86 7.66 15.12
N GLN A 58 -0.24 8.33 15.45
CA GLN A 58 -0.37 9.08 16.69
C GLN A 58 -1.03 8.24 17.79
N ALA A 59 -0.42 8.18 18.94
CA ALA A 59 -0.94 7.42 20.09
C ALA A 59 -2.36 7.86 20.50
N ALA A 60 -2.66 9.15 20.40
CA ALA A 60 -3.98 9.71 20.73
C ALA A 60 -5.08 9.29 19.75
N GLU A 61 -4.73 9.14 18.46
CA GLU A 61 -5.68 8.77 17.39
C GLU A 61 -6.12 7.29 17.51
N VAL A 62 -5.20 6.41 17.94
CA VAL A 62 -5.51 4.99 18.17
C VAL A 62 -6.53 4.81 19.31
N ARG A 63 -6.42 5.58 20.38
CA ARG A 63 -7.35 5.51 21.53
C ARG A 63 -8.76 5.99 21.19
N SER A 64 -8.93 6.94 20.27
CA SER A 64 -10.24 7.44 19.87
C SER A 64 -11.03 6.43 19.03
N ALA A 65 -10.36 5.52 18.33
CA ALA A 65 -10.99 4.44 17.57
C ALA A 65 -11.54 3.32 18.47
N GLU A 66 -10.96 3.12 19.67
CA GLU A 66 -11.41 2.11 20.65
C GLU A 66 -12.68 2.51 21.42
N GLY A 67 -13.09 3.76 21.37
CA GLY A 67 -14.21 4.32 22.16
C GLY A 67 -15.61 3.79 21.82
N LYS A 68 -15.78 2.78 21.00
CA LYS A 68 -17.05 2.17 20.60
C LYS A 68 -17.17 0.67 20.81
N THR A 69 -16.16 0.00 21.32
CA THR A 69 -16.22 -1.43 21.65
C THR A 69 -15.70 -1.66 23.06
N ASP A 70 -16.56 -2.31 23.91
CA ASP A 70 -16.21 -2.81 25.24
C ASP A 70 -15.14 -3.92 25.14
N VAL A 71 -13.91 -3.56 24.82
CA VAL A 71 -12.75 -4.42 25.03
C VAL A 71 -12.03 -3.91 26.25
N GLN A 72 -11.94 -4.74 27.28
CA GLN A 72 -11.27 -4.45 28.52
C GLN A 72 -9.89 -3.85 28.25
N ALA A 73 -9.80 -2.53 28.44
CA ALA A 73 -8.56 -1.78 28.38
C ALA A 73 -7.60 -2.35 29.43
N ALA A 74 -6.49 -2.93 28.98
CA ALA A 74 -5.37 -3.15 29.89
C ALA A 74 -4.97 -1.77 30.44
N GLU A 75 -5.01 -1.62 31.79
CA GLU A 75 -4.73 -0.38 32.50
C GLU A 75 -3.39 0.23 32.06
N VAL A 76 -3.45 1.21 31.15
CA VAL A 76 -2.33 2.13 30.95
C VAL A 76 -2.46 3.22 32.00
N LYS A 77 -1.64 3.14 33.04
CA LYS A 77 -1.57 4.17 34.07
C LYS A 77 -1.34 5.54 33.45
N ASN A 78 -2.35 6.40 33.60
CA ASN A 78 -2.32 7.81 33.20
C ASN A 78 -1.12 8.51 33.84
N THR A 79 -0.15 8.92 33.02
CA THR A 79 0.70 10.07 33.30
C THR A 79 0.21 11.23 32.50
N GLU A 80 -0.49 12.15 33.14
CA GLU A 80 -0.89 13.44 32.59
C GLU A 80 0.32 14.16 32.03
N GLY A 81 0.27 14.50 30.74
CA GLY A 81 1.28 15.36 30.10
C GLY A 81 1.91 14.88 28.80
N LYS A 82 1.48 13.75 28.18
CA LYS A 82 2.12 13.24 26.95
C LYS A 82 1.16 13.14 25.74
N ALA A 83 0.65 14.30 25.31
CA ALA A 83 -0.27 14.36 24.15
C ALA A 83 0.41 14.10 22.79
N ASN A 84 1.76 14.05 22.71
CA ASN A 84 2.52 14.03 21.44
C ASN A 84 3.51 12.84 21.33
N ALA A 85 3.19 11.67 21.87
CA ALA A 85 4.03 10.50 21.61
C ALA A 85 3.78 10.02 20.17
N THR A 86 4.78 10.15 19.30
CA THR A 86 4.76 9.62 17.93
C THR A 86 5.34 8.21 17.89
N CYS A 87 4.75 7.33 17.06
CA CYS A 87 5.33 6.01 16.80
C CYS A 87 6.36 6.15 15.67
N GLU A 88 7.63 6.23 15.97
CA GLU A 88 8.68 6.33 14.93
C GLU A 88 8.69 5.15 13.95
N LEU A 89 8.11 4.02 14.33
CA LEU A 89 8.14 2.77 13.56
C LEU A 89 6.79 2.36 12.98
N GLY A 90 5.79 3.23 13.04
CA GLY A 90 4.47 2.99 12.44
C GLY A 90 4.06 4.15 11.54
N ARG A 91 3.68 3.84 10.31
CA ARG A 91 3.20 4.83 9.34
C ARG A 91 1.77 4.48 8.92
N GLU A 92 0.91 5.48 8.89
CA GLU A 92 -0.42 5.41 8.29
C GLU A 92 -0.30 5.90 6.85
N VAL A 93 -0.62 5.04 5.89
CA VAL A 93 -0.39 5.32 4.47
C VAL A 93 -1.67 5.14 3.68
N VAL A 94 -2.01 6.15 2.89
CA VAL A 94 -3.08 6.10 1.89
C VAL A 94 -2.48 6.48 0.55
N MET A 95 -2.73 5.67 -0.47
CA MET A 95 -2.31 5.94 -1.85
C MET A 95 -3.50 5.85 -2.78
N THR A 96 -3.54 6.67 -3.81
CA THR A 96 -4.55 6.63 -4.86
C THR A 96 -3.93 6.94 -6.21
N LEU A 97 -4.43 6.32 -7.28
CA LEU A 97 -4.12 6.70 -8.66
C LEU A 97 -5.02 7.84 -9.15
N GLY A 98 -6.04 8.22 -8.36
CA GLY A 98 -6.97 9.28 -8.71
C GLY A 98 -8.26 8.78 -9.38
N LYS A 99 -9.26 9.65 -9.37
CA LYS A 99 -10.59 9.36 -9.95
C LYS A 99 -10.56 9.26 -11.48
N GLY A 100 -9.68 9.99 -12.14
CA GLY A 100 -9.55 9.96 -13.60
C GLY A 100 -9.28 8.57 -14.17
N VAL A 101 -8.66 7.66 -13.38
CA VAL A 101 -8.47 6.26 -13.80
C VAL A 101 -9.80 5.49 -13.78
N ASP A 102 -10.65 5.73 -12.78
CA ASP A 102 -12.00 5.14 -12.74
C ASP A 102 -12.87 5.69 -13.88
N ASP A 103 -12.82 7.01 -14.09
CA ASP A 103 -13.58 7.68 -15.17
C ASP A 103 -13.16 7.17 -16.56
N LEU A 104 -11.87 6.92 -16.77
CA LEU A 104 -11.36 6.33 -18.00
C LEU A 104 -11.92 4.92 -18.23
N GLN A 105 -11.98 4.10 -17.17
CA GLN A 105 -12.56 2.76 -17.25
C GLN A 105 -14.06 2.82 -17.60
N GLU A 106 -14.80 3.72 -16.92
CA GLU A 106 -16.23 3.93 -17.16
C GLU A 106 -16.51 4.44 -18.56
N GLN A 107 -15.68 5.32 -19.09
CA GLN A 107 -15.78 5.79 -20.47
C GLN A 107 -15.60 4.63 -21.47
N PHE A 108 -14.58 3.80 -21.31
CA PHE A 108 -14.39 2.63 -22.19
C PHE A 108 -15.58 1.67 -22.13
N LEU A 109 -16.15 1.44 -20.94
CA LEU A 109 -17.36 0.62 -20.80
C LEU A 109 -18.56 1.23 -21.52
N ALA A 110 -18.76 2.55 -21.41
CA ALA A 110 -19.85 3.26 -22.09
C ALA A 110 -19.71 3.22 -23.62
N ASP A 111 -18.48 3.24 -24.11
CA ASP A 111 -18.16 3.17 -25.55
C ASP A 111 -18.17 1.72 -26.09
N GLY A 112 -18.43 0.72 -25.25
CA GLY A 112 -18.42 -0.70 -25.61
C GLY A 112 -17.02 -1.29 -25.79
N LEU A 113 -15.97 -0.58 -25.40
CA LEU A 113 -14.56 -0.98 -25.48
C LEU A 113 -14.17 -1.84 -24.27
N LEU A 114 -14.73 -3.06 -24.20
CA LEU A 114 -14.60 -3.93 -23.03
C LEU A 114 -13.16 -4.39 -22.80
N THR A 115 -12.39 -4.58 -23.85
CA THR A 115 -10.97 -4.98 -23.78
C THR A 115 -10.15 -3.88 -23.13
N GLU A 116 -10.33 -2.64 -23.57
CA GLU A 116 -9.64 -1.46 -23.02
C GLU A 116 -10.04 -1.22 -21.56
N ALA A 117 -11.33 -1.36 -21.24
CA ALA A 117 -11.80 -1.26 -19.85
C ALA A 117 -11.17 -2.31 -18.92
N TYR A 118 -10.99 -3.55 -19.42
CA TYR A 118 -10.28 -4.61 -18.70
C TYR A 118 -8.77 -4.30 -18.58
N MET A 119 -8.17 -3.76 -19.64
CA MET A 119 -6.76 -3.32 -19.60
C MET A 119 -6.55 -2.23 -18.52
N VAL A 120 -7.48 -1.28 -18.36
CA VAL A 120 -7.42 -0.29 -17.28
C VAL A 120 -7.43 -0.97 -15.90
N GLU A 121 -8.28 -1.99 -15.72
CA GLU A 121 -8.35 -2.74 -14.46
C GLU A 121 -7.02 -3.42 -14.13
N VAL A 122 -6.43 -4.12 -15.11
CA VAL A 122 -5.17 -4.84 -14.95
C VAL A 122 -4.01 -3.87 -14.72
N LEU A 123 -3.83 -2.91 -15.63
CA LEU A 123 -2.73 -1.94 -15.55
C LEU A 123 -2.79 -1.11 -14.27
N GLY A 124 -3.98 -0.60 -13.89
CA GLY A 124 -4.15 0.17 -12.67
C GLY A 124 -3.78 -0.63 -11.42
N SER A 125 -4.12 -1.92 -11.37
CA SER A 125 -3.74 -2.81 -10.26
C SER A 125 -2.23 -3.02 -10.20
N GLU A 126 -1.57 -3.22 -11.35
CA GLU A 126 -0.12 -3.40 -11.42
C GLU A 126 0.65 -2.12 -11.07
N ILE A 127 0.13 -0.96 -11.46
CA ILE A 127 0.69 0.35 -11.09
C ILE A 127 0.62 0.56 -9.57
N LEU A 128 -0.50 0.18 -8.92
CA LEU A 128 -0.59 0.22 -7.46
C LEU A 128 0.45 -0.69 -6.79
N LEU A 129 0.67 -1.90 -7.31
CA LEU A 129 1.71 -2.79 -6.80
C LEU A 129 3.09 -2.17 -6.96
N LEU A 130 3.35 -1.52 -8.09
CA LEU A 130 4.59 -0.79 -8.31
C LEU A 130 4.75 0.40 -7.34
N ALA A 131 3.64 1.04 -6.94
CA ALA A 131 3.66 2.11 -5.95
C ALA A 131 4.11 1.64 -4.57
N TYR A 132 3.77 0.40 -4.14
CA TYR A 132 4.32 -0.19 -2.91
C TYR A 132 5.85 -0.34 -2.97
N VAL A 133 6.38 -0.80 -4.11
CA VAL A 133 7.83 -0.93 -4.31
C VAL A 133 8.50 0.45 -4.27
N ALA A 134 7.91 1.42 -4.95
CA ALA A 134 8.41 2.79 -4.93
C ALA A 134 8.36 3.40 -3.52
N TYR A 135 7.32 3.08 -2.74
CA TYR A 135 7.21 3.53 -1.34
C TYR A 135 8.32 2.93 -0.46
N ASN A 136 8.65 1.64 -0.60
CA ASN A 136 9.75 1.03 0.12
C ASN A 136 11.08 1.73 -0.15
N ALA A 137 11.39 2.00 -1.42
CA ALA A 137 12.58 2.72 -1.82
C ALA A 137 12.58 4.14 -1.25
N TRP A 138 11.46 4.85 -1.38
CA TRP A 138 11.28 6.20 -0.88
C TRP A 138 11.50 6.31 0.64
N VAL A 139 10.99 5.35 1.44
CA VAL A 139 11.22 5.28 2.88
C VAL A 139 12.71 5.10 3.18
N LYS A 140 13.38 4.16 2.51
CA LYS A 140 14.82 3.90 2.71
C LYS A 140 15.71 5.10 2.40
N GLU A 141 15.35 5.86 1.38
CA GLU A 141 16.13 7.01 0.93
C GLU A 141 15.95 8.24 1.83
N ARG A 142 14.73 8.41 2.38
CA ARG A 142 14.36 9.64 3.08
C ARG A 142 14.29 9.52 4.59
N THR A 143 14.35 8.30 5.11
CA THR A 143 14.31 8.02 6.54
C THR A 143 15.48 7.16 6.97
N GLU A 144 15.75 7.12 8.27
CA GLU A 144 16.72 6.19 8.85
C GLU A 144 16.12 4.78 9.07
N SER A 145 15.09 4.42 8.28
CA SER A 145 14.31 3.21 8.46
C SER A 145 14.05 2.50 7.14
N ALA A 146 13.60 1.25 7.22
CA ALA A 146 13.08 0.48 6.11
C ALA A 146 11.67 -0.05 6.45
N VAL A 147 10.85 -0.32 5.45
CA VAL A 147 9.57 -0.99 5.67
C VAL A 147 9.85 -2.46 5.93
N ARG A 148 9.38 -2.95 7.08
CA ARG A 148 9.48 -4.35 7.46
C ARG A 148 8.28 -5.15 6.96
N ARG A 149 7.07 -4.62 7.16
CA ARG A 149 5.81 -5.28 6.81
C ARG A 149 4.71 -4.27 6.54
N TYR A 150 3.74 -4.69 5.74
CA TYR A 150 2.47 -4.00 5.56
C TYR A 150 1.37 -4.68 6.36
N HIS A 151 0.53 -3.89 7.02
CA HIS A 151 -0.64 -4.35 7.75
C HIS A 151 -1.89 -3.77 7.09
N TYR A 152 -2.76 -4.65 6.58
CA TYR A 152 -3.96 -4.27 5.89
C TYR A 152 -5.16 -4.22 6.82
N LEU A 153 -6.05 -3.27 6.57
CA LEU A 153 -7.29 -3.12 7.32
C LEU A 153 -8.30 -4.22 6.93
N GLY A 154 -9.15 -4.59 7.87
CA GLY A 154 -10.17 -5.63 7.68
C GLY A 154 -9.70 -7.05 8.00
N THR A 155 -8.50 -7.24 8.53
CA THR A 155 -8.03 -8.55 8.99
C THR A 155 -8.61 -8.95 10.34
N GLY A 156 -9.12 -7.98 11.12
CA GLY A 156 -9.59 -8.20 12.50
C GLY A 156 -8.47 -8.41 13.52
N GLU A 157 -7.22 -8.30 13.07
CA GLU A 157 -6.02 -8.40 13.90
C GLU A 157 -5.62 -7.03 14.47
N SER A 158 -4.60 -7.00 15.30
CA SER A 158 -3.92 -5.78 15.70
C SER A 158 -2.42 -5.99 15.59
N PHE A 159 -1.66 -4.93 15.40
CA PHE A 159 -0.21 -4.99 15.47
C PHE A 159 0.32 -4.00 16.50
N SER A 160 1.48 -4.32 17.04
CA SER A 160 2.10 -3.58 18.12
C SER A 160 3.21 -2.69 17.59
N VAL A 161 3.14 -1.41 17.88
CA VAL A 161 4.19 -0.43 17.54
C VAL A 161 4.78 0.16 18.82
N LYS A 162 6.09 0.26 18.89
CA LYS A 162 6.77 0.93 19.99
C LYS A 162 6.68 2.44 19.83
N THR A 163 6.26 3.12 20.89
CA THR A 163 6.31 4.59 20.92
C THR A 163 7.72 5.04 21.26
N VAL A 164 8.20 6.05 20.56
CA VAL A 164 9.41 6.76 20.93
C VAL A 164 9.00 8.09 21.56
N THR A 165 9.27 8.25 22.84
CA THR A 165 9.12 9.55 23.50
C THR A 165 10.45 10.29 23.41
N GLY A 166 10.47 11.41 22.69
CA GLY A 166 11.66 12.24 22.56
C GLY A 166 12.13 12.81 23.91
N GLN A 167 13.12 12.22 24.46
CA GLN A 167 14.06 12.54 25.56
C GLN A 167 14.12 11.42 26.61
N GLY A 168 15.21 10.66 26.56
CA GLY A 168 15.64 9.73 27.60
C GLY A 168 15.28 8.27 27.35
N ASP A 169 16.13 7.38 27.91
CA ASP A 169 16.02 5.92 27.90
C ASP A 169 14.71 5.40 28.53
N PHE A 170 13.61 5.56 27.83
CA PHE A 170 12.37 4.88 28.21
C PHE A 170 12.18 3.66 27.33
N GLU A 171 12.07 2.48 27.93
CA GLU A 171 11.45 1.31 27.32
C GLU A 171 10.11 1.75 26.73
N GLY A 172 10.05 1.89 25.39
CA GLY A 172 8.91 2.45 24.71
C GLY A 172 7.65 1.65 25.01
N GLN A 173 6.60 2.33 25.44
CA GLN A 173 5.28 1.71 25.57
C GLN A 173 4.86 1.17 24.20
N SER A 174 4.33 -0.03 24.18
CA SER A 174 3.77 -0.61 22.99
C SER A 174 2.32 -0.14 22.83
N ILE A 175 1.99 0.37 21.64
CA ILE A 175 0.62 0.70 21.27
C ILE A 175 0.11 -0.41 20.36
N GLN A 176 -1.10 -0.91 20.65
CA GLN A 176 -1.82 -1.83 19.80
C GLN A 176 -2.63 -1.02 18.77
N ILE A 177 -2.41 -1.26 17.50
CA ILE A 177 -3.14 -0.61 16.41
C ILE A 177 -4.15 -1.61 15.86
N PRO A 178 -5.46 -1.35 16.02
CA PRO A 178 -6.48 -2.24 15.49
C PRO A 178 -6.50 -2.19 13.95
N LEU A 179 -6.68 -3.33 13.33
CA LEU A 179 -6.77 -3.50 11.88
C LEU A 179 -8.20 -3.80 11.44
N GLY A 180 -9.19 -3.33 12.20
CA GLY A 180 -10.59 -3.45 11.84
C GLY A 180 -10.94 -2.63 10.60
N ILE A 181 -11.89 -3.13 9.80
CA ILE A 181 -12.34 -2.45 8.57
C ILE A 181 -13.01 -1.10 8.89
N GLU A 182 -13.60 -0.98 10.07
CA GLU A 182 -14.24 0.25 10.58
C GLU A 182 -13.25 1.41 10.81
N THR A 183 -11.95 1.13 10.80
CA THR A 183 -10.90 2.17 10.93
C THR A 183 -10.63 2.90 9.62
N ILE A 184 -11.06 2.33 8.47
CA ILE A 184 -10.81 2.88 7.14
C ILE A 184 -11.31 4.33 7.01
N PRO A 185 -12.58 4.67 7.33
CA PRO A 185 -13.07 6.04 7.13
C PRO A 185 -12.22 7.09 7.87
N GLY A 186 -11.86 6.82 9.11
CA GLY A 186 -11.00 7.72 9.89
C GLY A 186 -9.60 7.87 9.30
N MET A 187 -9.00 6.79 8.77
CA MET A 187 -7.72 6.86 8.10
C MET A 187 -7.79 7.70 6.82
N LEU A 188 -8.84 7.52 6.01
CA LEU A 188 -9.05 8.29 4.78
C LEU A 188 -9.24 9.77 5.08
N GLU A 189 -10.05 10.13 6.09
CA GLU A 189 -10.24 11.50 6.53
C GLU A 189 -8.93 12.17 6.95
N ARG A 190 -8.15 11.48 7.81
CA ARG A 190 -6.85 11.99 8.27
C ARG A 190 -5.82 12.12 7.16
N SER A 191 -5.93 11.34 6.09
CA SER A 191 -5.02 11.42 4.95
C SER A 191 -5.09 12.75 4.22
N GLY A 192 -6.26 13.41 4.26
CA GLY A 192 -6.52 14.63 3.52
C GLY A 192 -6.55 14.45 2.00
N LEU A 193 -6.54 13.19 1.50
CA LEU A 193 -6.64 12.88 0.09
C LEU A 193 -8.12 12.82 -0.34
N PRO A 194 -8.42 13.04 -1.62
CA PRO A 194 -9.77 12.91 -2.16
C PRO A 194 -10.17 11.43 -2.33
N VAL A 195 -10.04 10.67 -1.25
CA VAL A 195 -10.41 9.25 -1.18
C VAL A 195 -11.47 9.08 -0.10
N THR A 196 -12.56 8.44 -0.47
CA THR A 196 -13.66 8.10 0.43
C THR A 196 -13.91 6.60 0.43
N CYS A 197 -14.87 6.11 1.19
CA CYS A 197 -15.34 4.74 1.08
C CYS A 197 -16.86 4.68 1.10
N THR A 198 -17.39 3.63 0.48
CA THR A 198 -18.82 3.29 0.51
C THR A 198 -19.20 2.72 1.88
N GLU A 199 -20.49 2.49 2.13
CA GLU A 199 -20.98 1.78 3.33
C GLU A 199 -20.40 0.37 3.46
N GLY A 200 -20.05 -0.27 2.35
CA GLY A 200 -19.35 -1.57 2.32
C GLY A 200 -17.82 -1.47 2.41
N TYR A 201 -17.29 -0.32 2.79
CA TYR A 201 -15.86 -0.03 2.93
C TYR A 201 -15.03 -0.18 1.63
N CYS A 202 -15.67 -0.14 0.45
CA CYS A 202 -14.93 -0.07 -0.80
C CYS A 202 -14.43 1.36 -1.01
N MET A 203 -13.15 1.53 -1.26
CA MET A 203 -12.54 2.84 -1.50
C MET A 203 -12.95 3.41 -2.85
N VAL A 204 -13.14 4.72 -2.89
CA VAL A 204 -13.43 5.52 -4.08
C VAL A 204 -12.44 6.68 -4.11
N PRO A 205 -11.56 6.77 -5.11
CA PRO A 205 -11.42 5.95 -6.32
C PRO A 205 -11.09 4.48 -6.06
N LYS A 206 -11.46 3.57 -7.00
CA LYS A 206 -11.25 2.11 -6.88
C LYS A 206 -9.76 1.74 -6.79
N LYS A 207 -8.91 2.48 -7.50
CA LYS A 207 -7.45 2.28 -7.48
C LYS A 207 -6.81 3.09 -6.33
N SER A 208 -7.29 2.80 -5.12
CA SER A 208 -6.77 3.35 -3.86
C SER A 208 -6.48 2.23 -2.87
N VAL A 209 -5.52 2.46 -1.98
CA VAL A 209 -5.15 1.54 -0.90
C VAL A 209 -4.89 2.31 0.38
N ALA A 210 -5.26 1.70 1.51
CA ALA A 210 -4.99 2.19 2.85
C ALA A 210 -4.38 1.06 3.69
N PHE A 211 -3.27 1.34 4.36
CA PHE A 211 -2.56 0.35 5.15
C PHE A 211 -1.67 1.03 6.20
N TYR A 212 -1.25 0.24 7.19
CA TYR A 212 -0.15 0.65 8.06
C TYR A 212 1.15 0.02 7.59
N ALA A 213 2.24 0.79 7.55
CA ALA A 213 3.58 0.30 7.31
C ALA A 213 4.34 0.21 8.64
N GLU A 214 4.80 -0.99 9.00
CA GLU A 214 5.72 -1.22 10.10
C GLU A 214 7.13 -0.95 9.62
N LEU A 215 7.83 -0.05 10.30
CA LEU A 215 9.21 0.30 9.97
C LEU A 215 10.20 -0.37 10.91
N THR A 216 11.45 -0.46 10.46
CA THR A 216 12.60 -0.93 11.25
C THR A 216 13.82 -0.07 10.99
N LYS A 217 14.67 0.12 11.98
CA LYS A 217 15.98 0.79 11.82
C LYS A 217 17.00 -0.09 11.07
N ASP A 218 16.74 -1.39 10.99
CA ASP A 218 17.58 -2.29 10.20
C ASP A 218 17.25 -2.15 8.71
N LYS A 219 18.07 -1.37 8.00
CA LYS A 219 17.93 -1.13 6.55
C LYS A 219 18.24 -2.34 5.68
N THR A 220 18.77 -3.42 6.26
CA THR A 220 19.05 -4.67 5.53
C THR A 220 17.84 -5.56 5.41
N VAL A 221 16.79 -5.28 6.20
CA VAL A 221 15.53 -6.03 6.16
C VAL A 221 14.88 -5.88 4.79
N VAL A 222 14.48 -7.01 4.24
CA VAL A 222 13.62 -7.08 3.06
C VAL A 222 12.17 -7.04 3.54
N CYS A 223 11.36 -6.16 2.95
CA CYS A 223 9.95 -6.04 3.29
C CYS A 223 9.25 -7.39 3.10
N GLU A 224 8.56 -7.86 4.13
CA GLU A 224 7.71 -9.05 4.01
C GLU A 224 6.61 -8.78 2.98
N GLY A 225 6.46 -9.68 2.02
CA GLY A 225 5.54 -9.51 0.90
C GLY A 225 4.08 -9.35 1.37
N ILE A 226 3.26 -8.77 0.50
CA ILE A 226 1.85 -8.45 0.75
C ILE A 226 1.07 -9.64 1.30
N CYS A 227 1.34 -10.86 0.81
CA CYS A 227 0.62 -12.07 1.22
C CYS A 227 0.99 -12.58 2.62
N MET A 228 2.12 -12.17 3.18
CA MET A 228 2.57 -12.62 4.50
C MET A 228 1.72 -12.06 5.64
N GLY A 229 1.25 -10.83 5.50
CA GLY A 229 0.35 -10.18 6.47
C GLY A 229 -1.13 -10.37 6.17
N CYS A 230 -1.50 -11.20 5.18
CA CYS A 230 -2.89 -11.40 4.78
C CYS A 230 -3.44 -12.70 5.35
N SER A 231 -4.48 -12.63 6.16
CA SER A 231 -5.16 -13.80 6.75
C SER A 231 -5.98 -14.62 5.75
N ARG A 232 -6.26 -14.08 4.56
CA ARG A 232 -7.05 -14.75 3.54
C ARG A 232 -6.28 -15.90 2.91
N THR A 233 -6.53 -17.13 3.36
CA THR A 233 -5.83 -18.33 2.92
C THR A 233 -6.36 -18.90 1.60
N ASP A 234 -7.59 -18.56 1.22
CA ASP A 234 -8.32 -19.01 0.03
C ASP A 234 -8.19 -18.06 -1.19
N CYS A 235 -7.31 -17.06 -1.10
CA CYS A 235 -7.09 -16.10 -2.18
C CYS A 235 -6.46 -16.80 -3.41
N PRO A 236 -7.07 -16.74 -4.59
CA PRO A 236 -6.54 -17.38 -5.80
C PRO A 236 -5.20 -16.78 -6.25
N ASN A 237 -4.92 -15.54 -5.83
CA ASN A 237 -3.66 -14.84 -6.10
C ASN A 237 -2.67 -14.95 -4.93
N ARG A 238 -2.96 -15.76 -3.91
CA ARG A 238 -2.07 -15.94 -2.78
C ARG A 238 -0.82 -16.71 -3.21
N MET A 239 0.30 -16.20 -2.80
CA MET A 239 1.57 -16.90 -2.98
C MET A 239 1.63 -18.09 -2.05
N SER A 240 2.11 -19.23 -2.54
CA SER A 240 2.17 -20.46 -1.75
C SER A 240 3.18 -20.33 -0.60
N VAL A 241 2.86 -21.00 0.53
CA VAL A 241 3.78 -21.05 1.70
C VAL A 241 5.09 -21.73 1.33
N GLY A 242 5.10 -22.65 0.35
CA GLY A 242 6.30 -23.27 -0.18
C GLY A 242 7.26 -22.28 -0.85
N ASP A 243 6.73 -21.23 -1.43
CA ASP A 243 7.51 -20.12 -1.99
C ASP A 243 8.24 -19.34 -0.89
N HIS A 244 7.75 -19.37 0.35
CA HIS A 244 8.36 -18.69 1.50
C HIS A 244 9.38 -19.58 2.26
N GLN A 245 9.23 -20.91 2.21
CA GLN A 245 10.10 -21.85 2.96
C GLN A 245 11.40 -22.21 2.25
N GLN A 246 11.50 -22.01 0.95
CA GLN A 246 12.72 -22.30 0.19
C GLN A 246 13.73 -21.16 0.27
N GLY A 247 13.90 -20.63 1.45
CA GLY A 247 14.85 -19.64 1.91
C GLY A 247 15.67 -18.98 0.80
N ASN A 248 15.46 -17.72 0.54
CA ASN A 248 16.15 -16.83 -0.37
C ASN A 248 15.68 -16.78 -1.83
N ARG A 249 14.85 -17.69 -2.32
CA ARG A 249 14.54 -17.67 -3.76
C ARG A 249 13.09 -17.51 -4.09
N ALA A 250 12.24 -17.80 -3.17
CA ALA A 250 10.81 -17.79 -3.41
C ALA A 250 10.11 -16.60 -2.79
N LEU A 251 10.74 -15.89 -1.90
CA LEU A 251 10.47 -14.46 -1.69
C LEU A 251 10.57 -13.69 -3.01
N ASP A 252 11.10 -14.36 -4.01
CA ASP A 252 11.27 -13.90 -5.36
C ASP A 252 9.96 -13.71 -6.11
N ARG A 253 8.81 -13.98 -5.49
CA ARG A 253 7.52 -13.81 -6.17
C ARG A 253 6.38 -13.32 -5.28
N PRO A 254 6.50 -12.24 -4.57
CA PRO A 254 5.43 -11.27 -4.62
C PRO A 254 5.45 -10.71 -6.03
N LEU A 255 4.30 -10.46 -6.58
CA LEU A 255 4.15 -9.66 -7.80
C LEU A 255 5.07 -8.44 -7.80
N THR A 256 5.28 -7.85 -6.64
CA THR A 256 6.21 -6.73 -6.39
C THR A 256 7.69 -7.10 -6.53
N TYR A 257 8.13 -8.29 -6.13
CA TYR A 257 9.54 -8.66 -6.20
C TYR A 257 9.95 -9.12 -7.59
N GLY A 258 9.10 -9.89 -8.26
CA GLY A 258 9.30 -10.24 -9.67
C GLY A 258 9.43 -9.00 -10.53
N TYR A 259 8.56 -8.01 -10.34
CA TYR A 259 8.65 -6.71 -11.01
C TYR A 259 9.88 -5.92 -10.60
N ALA A 260 10.20 -5.89 -9.33
CA ALA A 260 11.38 -5.19 -8.84
C ALA A 260 12.68 -5.73 -9.45
N ARG A 261 12.78 -7.05 -9.63
CA ARG A 261 13.92 -7.69 -10.29
C ARG A 261 13.93 -7.45 -11.81
N ILE A 262 12.77 -7.58 -12.47
CA ILE A 262 12.63 -7.29 -13.90
C ILE A 262 12.96 -5.82 -14.19
N LEU A 263 12.58 -4.91 -13.29
CA LEU A 263 12.82 -3.48 -13.41
C LEU A 263 14.22 -3.04 -12.94
N GLY A 264 15.07 -3.99 -12.48
CA GLY A 264 16.41 -3.68 -11.99
C GLY A 264 16.40 -2.80 -10.73
N LEU A 265 15.37 -2.93 -9.89
CA LEU A 265 15.21 -2.15 -8.65
C LEU A 265 15.98 -2.74 -7.47
N PHE A 266 16.50 -3.97 -7.63
CA PHE A 266 17.44 -4.62 -6.73
C PHE A 266 18.67 -5.01 -7.55
N SER A 267 19.75 -4.31 -7.34
CA SER A 267 21.10 -4.71 -7.74
C SER A 267 21.73 -5.52 -6.60
#